data_50eca141e8747e783f87681eb6fb65a6
#
_entry.id   50eca141e8747e783f87681eb6fb65a6
#
_cell.length_a   1.000
_cell.length_b   1.000
_cell.length_c   1.000
_cell.angle_alpha   90.00
_cell.angle_beta   90.00
_cell.angle_gamma   90.00
#
_symmetry.space_group_name_H-M   'P 1'
#
loop_
_entity.id
_entity.type
_entity.pdbx_description
1 polymer ?
#
loop_
_entity_poly.entity_id
_entity_poly.type
_entity_poly.pdbx_seq_one_letter_code
_entity_poly.pdbx_strand_id
1 'polypeptide(L)'
;MAYLSFAAAVLLLAGCASGPEANPTAYPYQIESDKLAAGPLKTVVIPHVNLGPPSRNYLQSEEARVDARLASYLKDNGFEVLPQREFRQRWNSAVRAFGNPVDPTTGRVNRRTFSQIMQSVRDQYVQSGEFDAFIFTDLVELEVPFNNGLKHLARWDGVARRPSLQGPGTGVSATFDWSIPASVASLQVSIFSAELERLFASRGGLDSTDAIDTRSSAGRYIRRRAILENSTHVDEGIALAMHPIVEMKKYPGQPADS
;
A
#
# COMPACT_ATOMS: atom_id res chain seq x y z
N MET A 1 26.48 37.73 62.55
CA MET A 1 26.80 36.49 61.79
C MET A 1 25.64 36.15 60.92
N ALA A 2 25.71 36.42 59.62
CA ALA A 2 24.62 36.18 58.65
C ALA A 2 24.98 34.95 57.83
N TYR A 3 24.12 33.95 57.86
CA TYR A 3 24.24 32.79 57.01
C TYR A 3 23.43 33.02 55.71
N LEU A 4 24.14 33.19 54.60
CA LEU A 4 23.58 33.21 53.27
C LEU A 4 23.32 31.73 52.86
N SER A 5 22.05 31.36 52.72
CA SER A 5 21.66 30.10 52.11
C SER A 5 21.54 30.30 50.60
N PHE A 6 22.41 29.67 49.84
CA PHE A 6 22.42 29.65 48.38
C PHE A 6 21.49 28.48 47.93
N ALA A 7 20.29 28.82 47.48
CA ALA A 7 19.38 27.85 46.89
C ALA A 7 19.76 27.69 45.40
N ALA A 8 20.39 26.57 45.05
CA ALA A 8 20.64 26.19 43.69
C ALA A 8 19.33 25.68 43.02
N ALA A 9 18.78 26.50 42.17
CA ALA A 9 17.64 26.07 41.30
C ALA A 9 18.19 25.20 40.16
N VAL A 10 17.99 23.89 40.27
CA VAL A 10 18.24 22.94 39.17
C VAL A 10 17.07 23.05 38.18
N LEU A 11 17.28 23.74 37.07
CA LEU A 11 16.40 23.74 35.94
C LEU A 11 16.49 22.37 35.26
N LEU A 12 15.53 21.50 35.55
CA LEU A 12 15.26 20.29 34.77
C LEU A 12 14.73 20.70 33.39
N LEU A 13 15.61 20.77 32.42
CA LEU A 13 15.27 20.78 31.01
C LEU A 13 14.65 19.41 30.69
N ALA A 14 13.33 19.30 30.87
CA ALA A 14 12.55 18.21 30.26
C ALA A 14 12.61 18.39 28.76
N GLY A 15 13.62 17.81 28.13
CA GLY A 15 13.66 17.62 26.69
C GLY A 15 12.43 16.80 26.31
N CYS A 16 11.46 17.41 25.65
CA CYS A 16 10.44 16.68 24.95
C CYS A 16 11.14 15.82 23.89
N ALA A 17 11.46 14.58 24.24
CA ALA A 17 11.73 13.56 23.25
C ALA A 17 10.42 13.38 22.48
N SER A 18 10.28 14.08 21.34
CA SER A 18 9.23 13.81 20.38
C SER A 18 9.45 12.36 19.92
N GLY A 19 8.65 11.43 20.45
CA GLY A 19 8.50 10.11 19.87
C GLY A 19 8.16 10.25 18.39
N PRO A 20 8.29 9.18 17.59
CA PRO A 20 7.93 9.23 16.17
C PRO A 20 6.50 9.78 16.09
N GLU A 21 6.34 10.94 15.44
CA GLU A 21 5.07 11.63 15.32
C GLU A 21 4.13 10.71 14.54
N ALA A 22 3.12 10.16 15.23
CA ALA A 22 2.15 9.30 14.59
C ALA A 22 1.52 10.04 13.41
N ASN A 23 1.56 9.45 12.22
CA ASN A 23 0.88 10.02 11.06
C ASN A 23 -0.62 9.72 11.18
N PRO A 24 -1.49 10.71 11.47
CA PRO A 24 -2.91 10.49 11.71
C PRO A 24 -3.65 9.99 10.46
N THR A 25 -2.99 10.01 9.29
CA THR A 25 -3.54 9.49 8.02
C THR A 25 -3.04 8.10 7.68
N ALA A 26 -2.29 7.45 8.58
CA ALA A 26 -1.92 6.05 8.37
C ALA A 26 -3.18 5.18 8.31
N TYR A 27 -3.19 4.26 7.34
CA TYR A 27 -4.31 3.34 7.20
C TYR A 27 -4.31 2.35 8.37
N PRO A 28 -5.40 2.24 9.13
CA PRO A 28 -5.49 1.27 10.21
C PRO A 28 -5.52 -0.14 9.62
N TYR A 29 -4.52 -0.95 9.93
CA TYR A 29 -4.51 -2.33 9.48
C TYR A 29 -5.50 -3.19 10.29
N GLN A 30 -6.04 -4.23 9.64
CA GLN A 30 -6.88 -5.24 10.26
C GLN A 30 -6.09 -6.54 10.36
N ILE A 31 -6.02 -7.15 11.53
CA ILE A 31 -5.24 -8.35 11.78
C ILE A 31 -6.03 -9.32 12.65
N GLU A 32 -6.13 -10.58 12.20
CA GLU A 32 -6.74 -11.69 12.95
C GLU A 32 -5.64 -12.41 13.76
N SER A 33 -5.23 -11.82 14.88
CA SER A 33 -4.09 -12.27 15.68
C SER A 33 -4.20 -13.73 16.10
N ASP A 34 -5.39 -14.20 16.47
CA ASP A 34 -5.62 -15.58 16.91
C ASP A 34 -5.37 -16.59 15.79
N LYS A 35 -5.74 -16.24 14.55
CA LYS A 35 -5.53 -17.10 13.39
C LYS A 35 -4.07 -17.12 12.95
N LEU A 36 -3.38 -15.98 13.04
CA LEU A 36 -1.95 -15.89 12.76
C LEU A 36 -1.08 -16.61 13.78
N ALA A 37 -1.54 -16.70 15.03
CA ALA A 37 -0.85 -17.46 16.08
C ALA A 37 -0.91 -18.99 15.85
N ALA A 38 -1.82 -19.48 15.00
CA ALA A 38 -1.95 -20.90 14.68
C ALA A 38 -0.78 -21.45 13.85
N GLY A 39 0.00 -20.60 13.16
CA GLY A 39 1.19 -21.02 12.43
C GLY A 39 1.90 -19.85 11.74
N PRO A 40 3.22 -19.93 11.59
CA PRO A 40 3.97 -18.89 10.89
C PRO A 40 3.65 -18.89 9.39
N LEU A 41 3.39 -17.72 8.84
CA LEU A 41 3.34 -17.54 7.39
C LEU A 41 4.77 -17.62 6.82
N LYS A 42 5.09 -18.67 6.10
CA LYS A 42 6.41 -18.87 5.49
C LYS A 42 6.33 -18.92 3.98
N THR A 43 5.49 -19.79 3.44
CA THR A 43 5.36 -20.05 2.02
C THR A 43 4.11 -19.36 1.47
N VAL A 44 4.29 -18.36 0.62
CA VAL A 44 3.21 -17.49 0.16
C VAL A 44 3.13 -17.43 -1.36
N VAL A 45 1.95 -17.12 -1.86
CA VAL A 45 1.67 -16.87 -3.28
C VAL A 45 1.17 -15.45 -3.43
N ILE A 46 1.69 -14.71 -4.40
CA ILE A 46 1.14 -13.42 -4.83
C ILE A 46 0.30 -13.66 -6.08
N PRO A 47 -1.03 -13.71 -5.98
CA PRO A 47 -1.92 -13.84 -7.13
C PRO A 47 -1.92 -12.55 -7.94
N HIS A 48 -1.56 -12.63 -9.21
CA HIS A 48 -1.72 -11.49 -10.13
C HIS A 48 -3.09 -11.56 -10.78
N VAL A 49 -4.11 -11.11 -10.07
CA VAL A 49 -5.51 -11.07 -10.54
C VAL A 49 -6.02 -9.65 -10.40
N ASN A 50 -6.15 -8.96 -11.53
CA ASN A 50 -6.77 -7.64 -11.54
C ASN A 50 -8.29 -7.77 -11.43
N LEU A 51 -8.82 -7.36 -10.29
CA LEU A 51 -10.27 -7.28 -10.01
C LEU A 51 -10.74 -5.82 -9.93
N GLY A 52 -9.85 -4.88 -10.25
CA GLY A 52 -10.12 -3.46 -10.17
C GLY A 52 -11.06 -2.95 -11.29
N PRO A 53 -11.71 -1.80 -11.08
CA PRO A 53 -12.54 -1.19 -12.11
C PRO A 53 -11.72 -0.76 -13.33
N PRO A 54 -12.32 -0.79 -14.55
CA PRO A 54 -11.64 -0.40 -15.80
C PRO A 54 -11.03 1.01 -15.79
N SER A 55 -11.55 1.92 -14.96
CA SER A 55 -11.03 3.28 -14.80
C SER A 55 -9.59 3.36 -14.28
N ARG A 56 -9.08 2.27 -13.68
CA ARG A 56 -7.71 2.16 -13.16
C ARG A 56 -6.73 1.46 -14.11
N ASN A 57 -7.10 1.24 -15.36
CA ASN A 57 -6.26 0.55 -16.34
C ASN A 57 -4.87 1.15 -16.50
N TYR A 58 -4.69 2.45 -16.25
CA TYR A 58 -3.39 3.11 -16.30
C TYR A 58 -2.44 2.67 -15.16
N LEU A 59 -2.96 2.17 -14.03
CA LEU A 59 -2.17 1.57 -12.95
C LEU A 59 -1.84 0.11 -13.23
N GLN A 60 -2.60 -0.55 -14.09
CA GLN A 60 -2.43 -1.96 -14.40
C GLN A 60 -1.04 -2.31 -14.95
N SER A 61 -0.44 -1.41 -15.71
CA SER A 61 0.94 -1.59 -16.21
C SER A 61 1.97 -1.63 -15.08
N GLU A 62 1.65 -1.06 -13.92
CA GLU A 62 2.53 -0.95 -12.77
C GLU A 62 2.39 -2.11 -11.78
N GLU A 63 1.26 -2.83 -11.82
CA GLU A 63 0.96 -3.92 -10.89
C GLU A 63 2.06 -4.99 -10.89
N ALA A 64 2.47 -5.45 -12.05
CA ALA A 64 3.52 -6.49 -12.16
C ALA A 64 4.86 -6.04 -11.56
N ARG A 65 5.19 -4.75 -11.68
CA ARG A 65 6.41 -4.18 -11.11
C ARG A 65 6.32 -4.08 -9.58
N VAL A 66 5.18 -3.63 -9.07
CA VAL A 66 4.93 -3.53 -7.62
C VAL A 66 4.91 -4.92 -7.00
N ASP A 67 4.25 -5.90 -7.63
CA ASP A 67 4.23 -7.29 -7.18
C ASP A 67 5.64 -7.91 -7.15
N ALA A 68 6.47 -7.64 -8.16
CA ALA A 68 7.85 -8.11 -8.18
C ALA A 68 8.68 -7.51 -7.03
N ARG A 69 8.46 -6.24 -6.70
CA ARG A 69 9.12 -5.59 -5.55
C ARG A 69 8.61 -6.14 -4.23
N LEU A 70 7.31 -6.36 -4.09
CA LEU A 70 6.73 -7.02 -2.92
C LEU A 70 7.30 -8.43 -2.74
N ALA A 71 7.42 -9.20 -3.83
CA ALA A 71 8.03 -10.53 -3.78
C ALA A 71 9.50 -10.49 -3.32
N SER A 72 10.28 -9.50 -3.77
CA SER A 72 11.65 -9.29 -3.28
C SER A 72 11.65 -8.92 -1.81
N TYR A 73 10.83 -7.95 -1.40
CA TYR A 73 10.72 -7.53 -0.01
C TYR A 73 10.36 -8.68 0.93
N LEU A 74 9.42 -9.54 0.54
CA LEU A 74 9.04 -10.72 1.33
C LEU A 74 10.20 -11.72 1.46
N LYS A 75 10.92 -12.01 0.36
CA LYS A 75 12.09 -12.89 0.38
C LYS A 75 13.20 -12.36 1.30
N ASP A 76 13.46 -11.06 1.23
CA ASP A 76 14.45 -10.39 2.08
C ASP A 76 14.07 -10.44 3.57
N ASN A 77 12.77 -10.67 3.87
CA ASN A 77 12.23 -10.83 5.22
C ASN A 77 11.89 -12.30 5.57
N GLY A 78 12.47 -13.26 4.85
CA GLY A 78 12.45 -14.68 5.24
C GLY A 78 11.24 -15.48 4.75
N PHE A 79 10.43 -14.92 3.83
CA PHE A 79 9.34 -15.65 3.20
C PHE A 79 9.83 -16.42 1.98
N GLU A 80 9.26 -17.58 1.75
CA GLU A 80 9.32 -18.26 0.47
C GLU A 80 8.16 -17.78 -0.41
N VAL A 81 8.47 -17.14 -1.53
CA VAL A 81 7.46 -16.67 -2.48
C VAL A 81 7.42 -17.60 -3.67
N LEU A 82 6.32 -18.33 -3.81
CA LEU A 82 6.14 -19.28 -4.89
C LEU A 82 6.04 -18.57 -6.25
N PRO A 83 6.48 -19.25 -7.35
CA PRO A 83 6.51 -18.62 -8.65
C PRO A 83 5.13 -18.21 -9.16
N GLN A 84 4.96 -16.95 -9.55
CA GLN A 84 3.71 -16.40 -10.12
C GLN A 84 3.22 -17.21 -11.33
N ARG A 85 4.15 -17.80 -12.10
CA ARG A 85 3.83 -18.69 -13.23
C ARG A 85 2.94 -19.85 -12.82
N GLU A 86 3.18 -20.44 -11.65
CA GLU A 86 2.40 -21.57 -11.15
C GLU A 86 0.98 -21.16 -10.80
N PHE A 87 0.82 -20.02 -10.14
CA PHE A 87 -0.51 -19.47 -9.88
C PHE A 87 -1.27 -19.26 -11.20
N ARG A 88 -0.65 -18.63 -12.18
CA ARG A 88 -1.26 -18.36 -13.49
C ARG A 88 -1.70 -19.63 -14.22
N GLN A 89 -0.91 -20.68 -14.15
CA GLN A 89 -1.30 -21.98 -14.76
C GLN A 89 -2.53 -22.58 -14.09
N ARG A 90 -2.56 -22.61 -12.75
CA ARG A 90 -3.69 -23.13 -11.97
C ARG A 90 -4.93 -22.26 -12.17
N TRP A 91 -4.78 -20.95 -12.12
CA TRP A 91 -5.84 -19.99 -12.40
C TRP A 91 -6.47 -20.20 -13.79
N ASN A 92 -5.65 -20.24 -14.82
CA ASN A 92 -6.14 -20.45 -16.20
C ASN A 92 -6.84 -21.81 -16.38
N SER A 93 -6.38 -22.84 -15.68
CA SER A 93 -7.07 -24.15 -15.68
C SER A 93 -8.45 -24.05 -15.03
N ALA A 94 -8.55 -23.38 -13.89
CA ALA A 94 -9.83 -23.18 -13.20
C ALA A 94 -10.78 -22.27 -14.01
N VAL A 95 -10.28 -21.22 -14.65
CA VAL A 95 -11.09 -20.36 -15.55
C VAL A 95 -11.65 -21.15 -16.71
N ARG A 96 -10.90 -22.09 -17.30
CA ARG A 96 -11.44 -22.98 -18.35
C ARG A 96 -12.55 -23.89 -17.85
N ALA A 97 -12.52 -24.28 -16.58
CA ALA A 97 -13.52 -25.16 -15.98
C ALA A 97 -14.79 -24.41 -15.54
N PHE A 98 -14.64 -23.22 -14.95
CA PHE A 98 -15.73 -22.48 -14.29
C PHE A 98 -16.18 -21.21 -15.04
N GLY A 99 -15.45 -20.80 -16.09
CA GLY A 99 -15.69 -19.56 -16.83
C GLY A 99 -14.91 -18.36 -16.28
N ASN A 100 -14.94 -17.25 -17.03
CA ASN A 100 -14.27 -16.01 -16.62
C ASN A 100 -15.02 -15.38 -15.43
N PRO A 101 -14.34 -15.08 -14.31
CA PRO A 101 -14.98 -14.44 -13.17
C PRO A 101 -15.25 -12.95 -13.36
N VAL A 102 -14.66 -12.32 -14.37
CA VAL A 102 -14.84 -10.89 -14.67
C VAL A 102 -15.62 -10.74 -15.97
N ASP A 103 -16.71 -9.99 -15.91
CA ASP A 103 -17.47 -9.59 -17.10
C ASP A 103 -16.61 -8.66 -17.96
N PRO A 104 -16.29 -9.03 -19.21
CA PRO A 104 -15.36 -8.25 -20.05
C PRO A 104 -15.90 -6.88 -20.47
N THR A 105 -17.23 -6.67 -20.40
CA THR A 105 -17.88 -5.42 -20.80
C THR A 105 -17.99 -4.46 -19.64
N THR A 106 -18.36 -4.94 -18.47
CA THR A 106 -18.68 -4.10 -17.31
C THR A 106 -17.58 -4.10 -16.26
N GLY A 107 -16.60 -5.01 -16.34
CA GLY A 107 -15.58 -5.24 -15.32
C GLY A 107 -16.12 -5.79 -14.00
N ARG A 108 -17.41 -6.16 -13.93
CA ARG A 108 -18.01 -6.69 -12.70
C ARG A 108 -17.53 -8.10 -12.42
N VAL A 109 -17.17 -8.32 -11.15
CA VAL A 109 -16.75 -9.64 -10.68
C VAL A 109 -17.96 -10.49 -10.32
N ASN A 110 -18.07 -11.66 -10.95
CA ASN A 110 -18.99 -12.71 -10.51
C ASN A 110 -18.39 -13.43 -9.31
N ARG A 111 -18.86 -13.07 -8.12
CA ARG A 111 -18.33 -13.60 -6.85
C ARG A 111 -18.41 -15.13 -6.74
N ARG A 112 -19.46 -15.75 -7.28
CA ARG A 112 -19.62 -17.22 -7.25
C ARG A 112 -18.54 -17.90 -8.09
N THR A 113 -18.39 -17.46 -9.35
CA THR A 113 -17.37 -17.99 -10.27
C THR A 113 -15.97 -17.76 -9.71
N PHE A 114 -15.70 -16.56 -9.18
CA PHE A 114 -14.43 -16.25 -8.54
C PHE A 114 -14.13 -17.17 -7.34
N SER A 115 -15.12 -17.40 -6.47
CA SER A 115 -14.98 -18.31 -5.33
C SER A 115 -14.68 -19.75 -5.78
N GLN A 116 -15.36 -20.26 -6.80
CA GLN A 116 -15.11 -21.61 -7.35
C GLN A 116 -13.69 -21.73 -7.91
N ILE A 117 -13.23 -20.71 -8.65
CA ILE A 117 -11.86 -20.65 -9.17
C ILE A 117 -10.86 -20.66 -8.03
N MET A 118 -11.03 -19.80 -7.02
CA MET A 118 -10.10 -19.71 -5.89
C MET A 118 -10.06 -21.00 -5.07
N GLN A 119 -11.21 -21.65 -4.85
CA GLN A 119 -11.25 -22.97 -4.20
C GLN A 119 -10.46 -24.01 -5.01
N SER A 120 -10.67 -24.07 -6.33
CA SER A 120 -9.93 -24.99 -7.20
C SER A 120 -8.43 -24.73 -7.21
N VAL A 121 -8.01 -23.46 -7.24
CA VAL A 121 -6.59 -23.07 -7.19
C VAL A 121 -5.99 -23.46 -5.84
N ARG A 122 -6.70 -23.13 -4.74
CA ARG A 122 -6.29 -23.50 -3.39
C ARG A 122 -6.10 -25.02 -3.25
N ASP A 123 -7.07 -25.81 -3.69
CA ASP A 123 -7.00 -27.28 -3.59
C ASP A 123 -5.77 -27.84 -4.32
N GLN A 124 -5.41 -27.28 -5.48
CA GLN A 124 -4.22 -27.65 -6.21
C GLN A 124 -2.92 -27.30 -5.46
N TYR A 125 -2.88 -26.17 -4.72
CA TYR A 125 -1.74 -25.83 -3.88
C TYR A 125 -1.63 -26.76 -2.69
N VAL A 126 -2.70 -27.00 -1.97
CA VAL A 126 -2.75 -27.94 -0.83
C VAL A 126 -2.32 -29.34 -1.24
N GLN A 127 -2.73 -29.83 -2.41
CA GLN A 127 -2.32 -31.15 -2.93
C GLN A 127 -0.84 -31.21 -3.34
N SER A 128 -0.24 -30.10 -3.74
CA SER A 128 1.16 -30.06 -4.17
C SER A 128 2.17 -29.86 -3.03
N GLY A 129 1.71 -29.62 -1.80
CA GLY A 129 2.57 -29.52 -0.62
C GLY A 129 2.50 -28.18 0.09
N GLU A 130 3.60 -27.53 0.32
CA GLU A 130 3.75 -26.42 1.26
C GLU A 130 3.21 -25.09 0.71
N PHE A 131 2.17 -24.59 1.37
CA PHE A 131 1.53 -23.32 1.04
C PHE A 131 0.74 -22.83 2.26
N ASP A 132 1.04 -21.61 2.72
CA ASP A 132 0.42 -21.04 3.90
C ASP A 132 -0.63 -19.99 3.56
N ALA A 133 -0.36 -19.11 2.59
CA ALA A 133 -1.25 -17.98 2.32
C ALA A 133 -1.18 -17.42 0.91
N PHE A 134 -2.29 -16.80 0.49
CA PHE A 134 -2.35 -15.88 -0.64
C PHE A 134 -2.19 -14.45 -0.18
N ILE A 135 -1.33 -13.67 -0.86
CA ILE A 135 -1.17 -12.24 -0.64
C ILE A 135 -1.70 -11.50 -1.87
N PHE A 136 -2.94 -11.05 -1.78
CA PHE A 136 -3.55 -10.24 -2.84
C PHE A 136 -3.10 -8.80 -2.73
N THR A 137 -2.77 -8.22 -3.86
CA THR A 137 -2.39 -6.82 -4.04
C THR A 137 -3.42 -6.09 -4.89
N ASP A 138 -3.64 -4.82 -4.60
CA ASP A 138 -4.44 -3.92 -5.43
C ASP A 138 -3.84 -2.52 -5.38
N LEU A 139 -3.69 -1.85 -6.54
CA LEU A 139 -3.30 -0.46 -6.62
C LEU A 139 -4.55 0.42 -6.56
N VAL A 140 -4.75 1.07 -5.44
CA VAL A 140 -5.93 1.91 -5.16
C VAL A 140 -5.63 3.35 -5.48
N GLU A 141 -6.51 4.02 -6.21
CA GLU A 141 -6.45 5.46 -6.43
C GLU A 141 -7.27 6.20 -5.38
N LEU A 142 -6.70 7.27 -4.83
CA LEU A 142 -7.33 8.17 -3.87
C LEU A 142 -7.17 9.61 -4.37
N GLU A 143 -8.02 10.51 -3.88
CA GLU A 143 -7.91 11.94 -4.13
C GLU A 143 -7.56 12.66 -2.83
N VAL A 144 -6.45 13.40 -2.81
CA VAL A 144 -5.98 14.12 -1.64
C VAL A 144 -5.51 15.54 -1.99
N PRO A 145 -5.80 16.56 -1.14
CA PRO A 145 -5.31 17.91 -1.37
C PRO A 145 -3.85 18.06 -0.89
N PHE A 146 -3.07 18.85 -1.61
CA PHE A 146 -1.70 19.24 -1.23
C PHE A 146 -1.69 20.55 -0.45
N ASN A 147 -2.53 20.66 0.55
CA ASN A 147 -2.76 21.90 1.31
C ASN A 147 -2.12 21.92 2.71
N ASN A 148 -1.31 20.93 3.07
CA ASN A 148 -0.76 20.79 4.40
C ASN A 148 0.50 21.63 4.58
N GLY A 149 0.32 22.79 5.23
CA GLY A 149 1.38 23.75 5.57
C GLY A 149 2.07 24.41 4.36
N LEU A 150 3.07 25.22 4.62
CA LEU A 150 3.84 25.96 3.61
C LEU A 150 4.62 25.08 2.61
N LYS A 151 4.77 23.79 2.91
CA LYS A 151 5.45 22.84 2.02
C LYS A 151 4.51 22.15 1.04
N HIS A 152 3.21 22.44 1.09
CA HIS A 152 2.19 21.83 0.27
C HIS A 152 2.30 20.28 0.26
N LEU A 153 2.27 19.69 1.45
CA LEU A 153 2.31 18.24 1.59
C LEU A 153 0.90 17.66 1.50
N ALA A 154 0.76 16.53 0.80
CA ALA A 154 -0.36 15.62 0.99
C ALA A 154 0.05 14.48 1.92
N ARG A 155 -0.90 14.00 2.75
CA ARG A 155 -0.70 12.86 3.65
C ARG A 155 -1.81 11.85 3.41
N TRP A 156 -1.43 10.60 3.16
CA TRP A 156 -2.37 9.50 3.03
C TRP A 156 -1.67 8.17 3.31
N ASP A 157 -2.40 7.20 3.80
CA ASP A 157 -1.94 5.83 4.04
C ASP A 157 -0.49 5.71 4.53
N GLY A 158 -0.14 6.52 5.54
CA GLY A 158 1.16 6.51 6.22
C GLY A 158 2.27 7.32 5.58
N VAL A 159 2.09 7.89 4.40
CA VAL A 159 3.10 8.69 3.71
C VAL A 159 2.81 10.18 3.73
N ALA A 160 3.86 10.99 3.52
CA ALA A 160 3.76 12.42 3.24
C ALA A 160 4.56 12.74 1.98
N ARG A 161 3.91 13.33 0.97
CA ARG A 161 4.53 13.64 -0.32
C ARG A 161 4.34 15.10 -0.69
N ARG A 162 5.29 15.61 -1.47
CA ARG A 162 5.15 16.90 -2.18
C ARG A 162 4.51 16.67 -3.54
N PRO A 163 3.83 17.68 -4.10
CA PRO A 163 3.29 17.57 -5.44
C PRO A 163 4.44 17.44 -6.47
N SER A 164 4.24 16.57 -7.45
CA SER A 164 5.13 16.49 -8.59
C SER A 164 4.86 17.65 -9.55
N LEU A 165 5.90 18.11 -10.25
CA LEU A 165 5.80 19.11 -11.31
C LEU A 165 6.03 18.45 -12.68
N GLN A 166 5.30 18.87 -13.70
CA GLN A 166 5.47 18.38 -15.06
C GLN A 166 5.35 19.53 -16.08
N GLY A 167 6.42 19.75 -16.84
CA GLY A 167 6.52 20.83 -17.82
C GLY A 167 7.86 21.55 -17.73
N PRO A 168 8.05 22.61 -18.52
CA PRO A 168 9.32 23.33 -18.60
C PRO A 168 9.56 24.30 -17.43
N GLY A 169 8.54 24.64 -16.64
CA GLY A 169 8.64 25.55 -15.49
C GLY A 169 9.17 24.84 -14.25
N THR A 170 9.82 25.61 -13.38
CA THR A 170 10.37 25.12 -12.10
C THR A 170 9.54 25.47 -10.88
N GLY A 171 8.44 26.21 -11.05
CA GLY A 171 7.59 26.67 -9.97
C GLY A 171 6.11 26.51 -10.27
N VAL A 172 5.33 26.67 -9.24
CA VAL A 172 3.86 26.68 -9.29
C VAL A 172 3.38 28.11 -9.24
N SER A 173 2.32 28.43 -9.98
CA SER A 173 1.68 29.76 -9.93
C SER A 173 1.29 30.14 -8.50
N ALA A 174 1.46 31.41 -8.14
CA ALA A 174 0.99 31.95 -6.87
C ALA A 174 -0.55 31.89 -6.73
N THR A 175 -1.27 31.76 -7.84
CA THR A 175 -2.73 31.65 -7.88
C THR A 175 -3.21 30.20 -7.95
N PHE A 176 -2.31 29.21 -7.80
CA PHE A 176 -2.71 27.81 -7.82
C PHE A 176 -3.56 27.48 -6.59
N ASP A 177 -4.71 26.86 -6.84
CA ASP A 177 -5.61 26.43 -5.77
C ASP A 177 -5.17 25.08 -5.18
N TRP A 178 -4.52 25.13 -4.03
CA TRP A 178 -4.04 23.96 -3.32
C TRP A 178 -5.14 23.12 -2.64
N SER A 179 -6.39 23.62 -2.62
CA SER A 179 -7.54 22.87 -2.09
C SER A 179 -8.08 21.83 -3.07
N ILE A 180 -7.78 21.98 -4.37
CA ILE A 180 -8.16 21.00 -5.38
C ILE A 180 -7.40 19.70 -5.11
N PRO A 181 -8.10 18.55 -4.98
CA PRO A 181 -7.44 17.29 -4.74
C PRO A 181 -6.70 16.80 -5.99
N ALA A 182 -5.60 16.10 -5.78
CA ALA A 182 -4.86 15.38 -6.80
C ALA A 182 -4.99 13.88 -6.59
N SER A 183 -4.91 13.12 -7.67
CA SER A 183 -4.91 11.67 -7.60
C SER A 183 -3.56 11.14 -7.08
N VAL A 184 -3.66 10.19 -6.16
CA VAL A 184 -2.52 9.48 -5.58
C VAL A 184 -2.79 7.97 -5.59
N ALA A 185 -1.73 7.17 -5.51
CA ALA A 185 -1.84 5.72 -5.45
C ALA A 185 -1.40 5.17 -4.10
N SER A 186 -2.05 4.10 -3.67
CA SER A 186 -1.68 3.26 -2.54
C SER A 186 -1.65 1.80 -2.94
N LEU A 187 -0.78 1.03 -2.29
CA LEU A 187 -0.80 -0.43 -2.33
C LEU A 187 -1.73 -0.93 -1.22
N GLN A 188 -2.78 -1.61 -1.59
CA GLN A 188 -3.60 -2.38 -0.67
C GLN A 188 -3.13 -3.83 -0.67
N VAL A 189 -2.93 -4.41 0.51
CA VAL A 189 -2.59 -5.82 0.69
C VAL A 189 -3.68 -6.50 1.49
N SER A 190 -4.06 -7.71 1.06
CA SER A 190 -4.95 -8.59 1.80
C SER A 190 -4.38 -10.01 1.82
N ILE A 191 -4.19 -10.58 3.01
CA ILE A 191 -3.65 -11.93 3.20
C ILE A 191 -4.78 -12.87 3.56
N PHE A 192 -4.86 -13.98 2.85
CA PHE A 192 -5.82 -15.06 3.10
C PHE A 192 -5.08 -16.37 3.37
N SER A 193 -5.51 -17.09 4.38
CA SER A 193 -4.96 -18.42 4.71
C SER A 193 -5.19 -19.45 3.58
N ALA A 194 -4.62 -20.63 3.76
CA ALA A 194 -4.91 -21.78 2.91
C ALA A 194 -6.40 -22.18 2.90
N GLU A 195 -7.16 -21.83 3.93
CA GLU A 195 -8.62 -22.03 4.02
C GLU A 195 -9.42 -20.90 3.36
N LEU A 196 -8.76 -19.93 2.74
CA LEU A 196 -9.34 -18.70 2.17
C LEU A 196 -10.01 -17.80 3.21
N GLU A 197 -9.58 -17.86 4.45
CA GLU A 197 -9.98 -16.92 5.50
C GLU A 197 -9.06 -15.70 5.49
N ARG A 198 -9.64 -14.50 5.62
CA ARG A 198 -8.83 -13.28 5.69
C ARG A 198 -8.10 -13.21 7.02
N LEU A 199 -6.78 -13.12 6.98
CA LEU A 199 -5.89 -13.00 8.12
C LEU A 199 -5.47 -11.57 8.38
N PHE A 200 -5.33 -10.80 7.30
CA PHE A 200 -4.77 -9.46 7.37
C PHE A 200 -5.27 -8.60 6.21
N ALA A 201 -5.42 -7.31 6.45
CA ALA A 201 -5.60 -6.30 5.43
C ALA A 201 -4.97 -4.98 5.87
N SER A 202 -4.26 -4.34 4.96
CA SER A 202 -3.62 -3.04 5.20
C SER A 202 -3.44 -2.26 3.91
N ARG A 203 -2.95 -1.02 4.05
CA ARG A 203 -2.66 -0.15 2.93
C ARG A 203 -1.44 0.70 3.21
N GLY A 204 -0.61 0.91 2.20
CA GLY A 204 0.54 1.80 2.25
C GLY A 204 0.54 2.78 1.08
N GLY A 205 0.69 4.07 1.38
CA GLY A 205 0.75 5.12 0.36
C GLY A 205 2.01 4.97 -0.51
N LEU A 206 1.85 5.17 -1.82
CA LEU A 206 2.95 5.08 -2.79
C LEU A 206 3.40 6.48 -3.23
N ASP A 207 2.79 6.99 -4.29
CA ASP A 207 3.17 8.27 -4.90
C ASP A 207 1.95 8.96 -5.53
N SER A 208 2.09 10.25 -5.88
CA SER A 208 1.06 10.92 -6.66
C SER A 208 1.04 10.39 -8.09
N THR A 209 -0.15 10.18 -8.61
CA THR A 209 -0.37 9.82 -10.03
C THR A 209 -0.61 11.05 -10.88
N ASP A 210 -0.86 12.21 -10.24
CA ASP A 210 -0.97 13.51 -10.88
C ASP A 210 0.26 14.38 -10.57
N ALA A 211 0.48 15.36 -11.45
CA ALA A 211 1.47 16.42 -11.32
C ALA A 211 0.85 17.77 -11.64
N ILE A 212 1.45 18.84 -11.14
CA ILE A 212 1.06 20.20 -11.52
C ILE A 212 1.67 20.52 -12.88
N ASP A 213 0.83 20.92 -13.84
CA ASP A 213 1.26 21.38 -15.16
C ASP A 213 1.88 22.78 -15.05
N THR A 214 3.21 22.86 -15.23
CA THR A 214 3.94 24.13 -15.16
C THR A 214 3.90 24.92 -16.47
N ARG A 215 3.22 24.44 -17.51
CA ARG A 215 3.01 25.17 -18.78
C ARG A 215 1.86 26.16 -18.66
N SER A 216 0.93 25.92 -17.75
CA SER A 216 -0.22 26.79 -17.52
C SER A 216 0.12 27.87 -16.49
N SER A 217 -0.19 29.11 -16.79
CA SER A 217 0.03 30.25 -15.85
C SER A 217 -0.80 30.15 -14.56
N ALA A 218 -1.97 29.48 -14.61
CA ALA A 218 -2.79 29.22 -13.45
C ALA A 218 -2.42 27.91 -12.73
N GLY A 219 -1.74 27.00 -13.44
CA GLY A 219 -1.50 25.64 -12.98
C GLY A 219 -2.78 24.79 -13.02
N ARG A 220 -2.63 23.51 -13.14
CA ARG A 220 -3.69 22.50 -12.97
C ARG A 220 -3.05 21.16 -12.74
N TYR A 221 -3.76 20.21 -12.15
CA TYR A 221 -3.33 18.83 -12.11
C TYR A 221 -3.52 18.16 -13.46
N ILE A 222 -2.52 17.39 -13.86
CA ILE A 222 -2.52 16.54 -15.05
C ILE A 222 -1.95 15.17 -14.68
N ARG A 223 -2.37 14.12 -15.40
CA ARG A 223 -1.81 12.79 -15.19
C ARG A 223 -0.30 12.78 -15.49
N ARG A 224 0.50 12.21 -14.59
CA ARG A 224 1.93 12.03 -14.79
C ARG A 224 2.21 11.08 -15.94
N ARG A 225 3.26 11.37 -16.72
CA ARG A 225 3.73 10.47 -17.78
C ARG A 225 4.36 9.20 -17.23
N ALA A 226 5.06 9.34 -16.11
CA ALA A 226 5.77 8.29 -15.42
C ALA A 226 5.17 8.12 -14.03
N ILE A 227 4.53 6.97 -13.78
CA ILE A 227 3.81 6.67 -12.55
C ILE A 227 4.59 5.63 -11.76
N LEU A 228 4.68 5.81 -10.43
CA LEU A 228 5.33 4.90 -9.49
C LEU A 228 6.80 4.54 -9.83
N GLU A 229 7.52 5.38 -10.59
CA GLU A 229 8.94 5.15 -10.94
C GLU A 229 9.89 5.34 -9.76
N ASN A 230 9.48 6.11 -8.75
CA ASN A 230 10.30 6.29 -7.55
C ASN A 230 10.30 5.01 -6.72
N SER A 231 11.35 4.24 -6.86
CA SER A 231 11.49 2.96 -6.16
C SER A 231 11.46 3.10 -4.65
N THR A 232 12.03 4.17 -4.08
CA THR A 232 12.02 4.43 -2.64
C THR A 232 10.60 4.65 -2.12
N HIS A 233 9.76 5.37 -2.87
CA HIS A 233 8.36 5.56 -2.51
C HIS A 233 7.57 4.24 -2.57
N VAL A 234 7.86 3.41 -3.58
CA VAL A 234 7.22 2.09 -3.70
C VAL A 234 7.64 1.18 -2.56
N ASP A 235 8.93 1.13 -2.22
CA ASP A 235 9.44 0.31 -1.12
C ASP A 235 8.87 0.75 0.24
N GLU A 236 8.77 2.06 0.48
CA GLU A 236 8.14 2.59 1.69
C GLU A 236 6.66 2.18 1.77
N GLY A 237 5.92 2.31 0.67
CA GLY A 237 4.51 1.88 0.63
C GLY A 237 4.33 0.38 0.83
N ILE A 238 5.23 -0.46 0.31
CA ILE A 238 5.24 -1.90 0.55
C ILE A 238 5.48 -2.20 2.03
N ALA A 239 6.48 -1.55 2.64
CA ALA A 239 6.77 -1.74 4.06
C ALA A 239 5.59 -1.33 4.96
N LEU A 240 4.92 -0.21 4.64
CA LEU A 240 3.71 0.25 5.33
C LEU A 240 2.56 -0.76 5.18
N ALA A 241 2.32 -1.24 3.95
CA ALA A 241 1.23 -2.18 3.66
C ALA A 241 1.45 -3.56 4.28
N MET A 242 2.70 -3.94 4.57
CA MET A 242 3.02 -5.24 5.17
C MET A 242 3.16 -5.21 6.69
N HIS A 243 3.21 -4.01 7.31
CA HIS A 243 3.26 -3.90 8.77
C HIS A 243 1.92 -4.30 9.40
N PRO A 244 1.88 -5.12 10.49
CA PRO A 244 2.98 -5.68 11.27
C PRO A 244 3.41 -7.11 10.86
N ILE A 245 2.91 -7.66 9.76
CA ILE A 245 3.33 -9.01 9.28
C ILE A 245 4.85 -9.04 9.05
N VAL A 246 5.38 -7.98 8.45
CA VAL A 246 6.80 -7.65 8.45
C VAL A 246 6.99 -6.38 9.27
N GLU A 247 7.74 -6.45 10.36
CA GLU A 247 7.90 -5.34 11.28
C GLU A 247 8.59 -4.13 10.62
N MET A 248 7.94 -2.98 10.70
CA MET A 248 8.51 -1.70 10.28
C MET A 248 8.94 -0.89 11.50
N LYS A 249 10.26 -0.73 11.74
CA LYS A 249 10.82 -0.05 12.92
C LYS A 249 10.29 1.37 13.18
N LYS A 250 9.84 2.06 12.14
CA LYS A 250 9.32 3.44 12.20
C LYS A 250 7.94 3.53 11.58
N TYR A 251 7.04 2.63 11.98
CA TYR A 251 5.67 2.69 11.50
C TYR A 251 4.98 3.96 12.00
N PRO A 252 4.40 4.79 11.10
CA PRO A 252 3.85 6.08 11.46
C PRO A 252 2.40 6.04 11.99
N GLY A 253 1.75 4.89 11.94
CA GLY A 253 0.35 4.70 12.31
C GLY A 253 0.16 3.85 13.56
N GLN A 254 -1.07 3.81 14.03
CA GLN A 254 -1.52 2.90 15.07
C GLN A 254 -2.44 1.85 14.43
N PRO A 255 -2.46 0.61 14.93
CA PRO A 255 -3.44 -0.38 14.50
C PRO A 255 -4.85 0.11 14.82
N ALA A 256 -5.83 -0.33 14.04
CA ALA A 256 -7.22 -0.18 14.44
C ALA A 256 -7.44 -0.99 15.72
N ASP A 257 -8.09 -0.38 16.71
CA ASP A 257 -8.55 -1.11 17.87
C ASP A 257 -9.50 -2.22 17.38
N SER A 258 -9.12 -3.45 17.66
CA SER A 258 -9.87 -4.66 17.33
C SER A 258 -11.06 -4.85 18.23
#